data_6f4270886833580bb6e30c4b8f26d751
#
_entry.id   6f4270886833580bb6e30c4b8f26d751
#
_cell.length_a   1.000
_cell.length_b   1.000
_cell.length_c   1.000
_cell.angle_alpha   90.00
_cell.angle_beta   90.00
_cell.angle_gamma   90.00
#
_symmetry.space_group_name_H-M   'P 1'
#
loop_
_entity.id
_entity.type
_entity.pdbx_description
1 polymer ?
#
loop_
_entity_poly.entity_id
_entity_poly.type
_entity_poly.pdbx_seq_one_letter_code
_entity_poly.pdbx_strand_id
1 'polypeptide(L)'
;MKTQVKTTCNRDCPDACGIVATVEDGRVTHLGGDPEHPITQGFLCYRTSHFLETQYGRERLTSPLLRSKQSGKLLPVSWDEALDVAARELTRIRQESGPASIFYYRSGGTLGMMGAVVDLFFEQFGPVTVKRGDICSGAGDAAQMVDFGVEDSNDFFDLYHARSILLWGKNPYVSSPHLLPVLKECRRRGAQVLLIDPVHHKSVALSDEFVQVRPGGDFALAMAVAQLLFAAGQIDPQAPQFCDHLPEFRAQAQSRTLSDWLNEADVSESSARRIAAALGTDKPATILVGWGMGRRRNGAAIVRALDALAAVTGNLGIPGGGSSFYFKRRGAFDSSFVKGLAPRTVCEPLFGREILAMNDPPIRAVWVTAGNPVAMLPESHTTVAALKSREFVVVCDHLLTDTAELADLVLPTTTLLESDDLLGAYGHHYLAVSRPVVPPPDGVRSDLQIVQGLAE
;
A
#
# COMPACT_ATOMS: atom_id res chain seq x y z
N MET A 1 34.06 4.50 -17.65
CA MET A 1 33.43 3.39 -18.44
C MET A 1 31.91 3.50 -18.30
N LYS A 2 31.16 3.36 -19.39
CA LYS A 2 29.68 3.45 -19.37
C LYS A 2 29.11 2.03 -19.44
N THR A 3 28.25 1.67 -18.49
CA THR A 3 27.57 0.37 -18.41
C THR A 3 26.08 0.54 -18.13
N GLN A 4 25.29 -0.48 -18.43
CA GLN A 4 23.88 -0.54 -18.09
C GLN A 4 23.64 -1.70 -17.12
N VAL A 5 22.89 -1.43 -16.06
CA VAL A 5 22.54 -2.41 -15.03
C VAL A 5 21.03 -2.45 -14.91
N LYS A 6 20.44 -3.66 -14.95
CA LYS A 6 19.03 -3.87 -14.69
C LYS A 6 18.78 -4.05 -13.20
N THR A 7 17.77 -3.38 -12.69
CA THR A 7 17.27 -3.50 -11.33
C THR A 7 15.76 -3.29 -11.28
N THR A 8 15.15 -3.26 -10.09
CA THR A 8 13.71 -3.11 -9.91
C THR A 8 13.40 -2.02 -8.89
N CYS A 9 12.34 -1.27 -9.14
CA CYS A 9 11.82 -0.28 -8.19
C CYS A 9 11.11 -1.00 -7.03
N ASN A 10 11.63 -0.88 -5.81
CA ASN A 10 11.08 -1.49 -4.60
C ASN A 10 10.13 -0.60 -3.81
N ARG A 11 9.77 0.57 -4.34
CA ARG A 11 8.88 1.51 -3.66
C ARG A 11 7.47 0.94 -3.50
N ASP A 12 6.75 1.43 -2.51
CA ASP A 12 5.34 1.14 -2.31
C ASP A 12 4.50 1.65 -3.49
N CYS A 13 4.31 0.76 -4.46
CA CYS A 13 3.65 1.03 -5.73
C CYS A 13 3.20 -0.29 -6.36
N PRO A 14 2.01 -0.35 -6.99
CA PRO A 14 1.53 -1.57 -7.65
C PRO A 14 2.43 -2.07 -8.78
N ASP A 15 3.25 -1.20 -9.37
CA ASP A 15 3.86 -1.46 -10.68
C ASP A 15 5.22 -2.17 -10.59
N ALA A 16 5.96 -2.11 -9.47
CA ALA A 16 7.28 -2.73 -9.27
C ALA A 16 8.16 -2.69 -10.54
N CYS A 17 8.36 -1.48 -11.10
CA CYS A 17 8.93 -1.27 -12.43
C CYS A 17 10.33 -1.85 -12.57
N GLY A 18 10.61 -2.52 -13.70
CA GLY A 18 11.96 -2.82 -14.14
C GLY A 18 12.68 -1.54 -14.56
N ILE A 19 13.91 -1.36 -14.09
CA ILE A 19 14.76 -0.19 -14.33
C ILE A 19 15.99 -0.63 -15.11
N VAL A 20 16.36 0.15 -16.11
CA VAL A 20 17.69 0.13 -16.73
C VAL A 20 18.45 1.37 -16.27
N ALA A 21 19.41 1.18 -15.38
CA ALA A 21 20.25 2.24 -14.87
C ALA A 21 21.53 2.36 -15.70
N THR A 22 21.88 3.56 -16.13
CA THR A 22 23.15 3.85 -16.79
C THR A 22 24.17 4.30 -15.73
N VAL A 23 25.30 3.59 -15.65
CA VAL A 23 26.38 3.89 -14.73
C VAL A 23 27.59 4.39 -15.53
N GLU A 24 28.13 5.53 -15.15
CA GLU A 24 29.35 6.12 -15.70
C GLU A 24 30.32 6.40 -14.54
N ASP A 25 31.52 5.81 -14.61
CA ASP A 25 32.59 5.98 -13.61
C ASP A 25 32.11 5.77 -12.17
N GLY A 26 31.32 4.70 -11.96
CA GLY A 26 30.79 4.31 -10.65
C GLY A 26 29.57 5.13 -10.16
N ARG A 27 29.06 6.04 -10.99
CA ARG A 27 27.90 6.88 -10.65
C ARG A 27 26.73 6.61 -11.60
N VAL A 28 25.51 6.52 -11.07
CA VAL A 28 24.31 6.41 -11.90
C VAL A 28 24.01 7.79 -12.49
N THR A 29 23.96 7.87 -13.83
CA THR A 29 23.72 9.11 -14.56
C THR A 29 22.32 9.19 -15.18
N HIS A 30 21.67 8.04 -15.38
CA HIS A 30 20.32 7.99 -15.97
C HIS A 30 19.55 6.76 -15.50
N LEU A 31 18.24 6.92 -15.34
CA LEU A 31 17.28 5.85 -15.05
C LEU A 31 16.23 5.81 -16.17
N GLY A 32 16.16 4.69 -16.90
CA GLY A 32 15.13 4.38 -17.89
C GLY A 32 14.28 3.20 -17.45
N GLY A 33 13.07 3.07 -17.99
CA GLY A 33 12.28 1.85 -17.82
C GLY A 33 12.88 0.70 -18.63
N ASP A 34 12.82 -0.51 -18.11
CA ASP A 34 13.21 -1.70 -18.86
C ASP A 34 12.17 -1.98 -19.96
N PRO A 35 12.53 -1.91 -21.25
CA PRO A 35 11.61 -2.18 -22.35
C PRO A 35 11.19 -3.66 -22.42
N GLU A 36 11.98 -4.57 -21.85
CA GLU A 36 11.68 -6.01 -21.85
C GLU A 36 10.80 -6.42 -20.66
N HIS A 37 10.64 -5.54 -19.65
CA HIS A 37 9.77 -5.83 -18.51
C HIS A 37 8.30 -5.76 -18.96
N PRO A 38 7.48 -6.82 -18.74
CA PRO A 38 6.15 -6.92 -19.32
C PRO A 38 5.19 -5.80 -18.90
N ILE A 39 5.39 -5.20 -17.72
CA ILE A 39 4.57 -4.11 -17.21
C ILE A 39 5.19 -2.75 -17.53
N THR A 40 6.50 -2.59 -17.32
CA THR A 40 7.20 -1.29 -17.44
C THR A 40 7.29 -0.84 -18.88
N GLN A 41 7.64 -1.74 -19.83
CA GLN A 41 7.68 -1.49 -21.27
C GLN A 41 8.40 -0.19 -21.63
N GLY A 42 9.53 0.10 -20.98
CA GLY A 42 10.34 1.30 -21.23
C GLY A 42 9.87 2.58 -20.53
N PHE A 43 8.74 2.58 -19.82
CA PHE A 43 8.19 3.75 -19.15
C PHE A 43 8.46 3.73 -17.64
N LEU A 44 8.92 4.85 -17.08
CA LEU A 44 8.99 5.07 -15.64
C LEU A 44 8.09 6.24 -15.22
N CYS A 45 7.51 6.13 -14.04
CA CYS A 45 6.78 7.25 -13.45
C CYS A 45 7.72 8.40 -13.07
N TYR A 46 7.16 9.59 -12.87
CA TYR A 46 7.91 10.79 -12.48
C TYR A 46 8.82 10.55 -11.27
N ARG A 47 8.32 9.90 -10.21
CA ARG A 47 9.09 9.66 -8.98
C ARG A 47 10.36 8.83 -9.20
N THR A 48 10.28 7.80 -10.03
CA THR A 48 11.43 6.91 -10.27
C THR A 48 12.40 7.51 -11.29
N SER A 49 11.91 8.20 -12.33
CA SER A 49 12.78 8.87 -13.29
C SER A 49 13.61 10.02 -12.67
N HIS A 50 13.11 10.64 -11.58
CA HIS A 50 13.82 11.71 -10.84
C HIS A 50 14.50 11.21 -9.56
N PHE A 51 14.63 9.89 -9.38
CA PHE A 51 15.16 9.34 -8.12
C PHE A 51 16.62 9.72 -7.86
N LEU A 52 17.39 10.06 -8.90
CA LEU A 52 18.77 10.50 -8.75
C LEU A 52 18.91 11.79 -7.93
N GLU A 53 17.88 12.62 -7.87
CA GLU A 53 17.83 13.80 -7.00
C GLU A 53 17.86 13.39 -5.51
N THR A 54 17.18 12.29 -5.16
CA THR A 54 17.24 11.70 -3.81
C THR A 54 18.54 10.93 -3.59
N GLN A 55 18.96 10.11 -4.57
CA GLN A 55 20.15 9.28 -4.49
C GLN A 55 21.42 10.10 -4.19
N TYR A 56 21.55 11.25 -4.81
CA TYR A 56 22.72 12.12 -4.73
C TYR A 56 22.44 13.49 -4.12
N GLY A 57 21.27 13.64 -3.51
CA GLY A 57 20.87 14.86 -2.83
C GLY A 57 21.74 15.14 -1.60
N ARG A 58 21.94 16.42 -1.28
CA ARG A 58 22.71 16.85 -0.11
C ARG A 58 22.06 16.45 1.23
N GLU A 59 20.76 16.20 1.20
CA GLU A 59 19.97 15.83 2.38
C GLU A 59 20.07 14.34 2.70
N ARG A 60 20.73 13.56 1.85
CA ARG A 60 20.90 12.13 2.08
C ARG A 60 21.82 11.88 3.27
N LEU A 61 21.34 11.08 4.20
CA LEU A 61 22.11 10.64 5.36
C LEU A 61 23.17 9.62 4.95
N THR A 62 24.40 9.84 5.42
CA THR A 62 25.57 8.97 5.16
C THR A 62 26.30 8.58 6.43
N SER A 63 25.82 8.97 7.61
CA SER A 63 26.34 8.55 8.91
C SER A 63 25.21 8.47 9.92
N PRO A 64 25.29 7.58 10.93
CA PRO A 64 24.36 7.58 12.04
C PRO A 64 24.34 8.92 12.78
N LEU A 65 23.16 9.32 13.26
CA LEU A 65 22.99 10.57 14.02
C LEU A 65 22.41 10.22 15.40
N LEU A 66 23.08 10.68 16.46
CA LEU A 66 22.64 10.52 17.84
C LEU A 66 22.26 11.87 18.42
N ARG A 67 21.14 11.93 19.14
CA ARG A 67 20.68 13.16 19.81
C ARG A 67 21.53 13.45 21.04
N SER A 68 22.22 14.59 21.00
CA SER A 68 23.00 15.08 22.13
C SER A 68 22.09 15.51 23.27
N LYS A 69 22.28 14.95 24.45
CA LYS A 69 21.56 15.34 25.68
C LYS A 69 21.85 16.79 26.10
N GLN A 70 23.01 17.33 25.71
CA GLN A 70 23.41 18.69 26.07
C GLN A 70 22.79 19.74 25.15
N SER A 71 22.81 19.52 23.82
CA SER A 71 22.37 20.51 22.84
C SER A 71 20.98 20.22 22.28
N GLY A 72 20.43 19.02 22.47
CA GLY A 72 19.19 18.55 21.84
C GLY A 72 19.31 18.30 20.32
N LYS A 73 20.50 18.48 19.73
CA LYS A 73 20.74 18.34 18.30
C LYS A 73 21.16 16.90 17.95
N LEU A 74 20.77 16.45 16.77
CA LEU A 74 21.30 15.23 16.16
C LEU A 74 22.73 15.50 15.67
N LEU A 75 23.70 14.71 16.13
CA LEU A 75 25.12 14.82 15.79
C LEU A 75 25.61 13.51 15.20
N PRO A 76 26.51 13.54 14.18
CA PRO A 76 27.10 12.33 13.61
C PRO A 76 27.88 11.54 14.66
N VAL A 77 27.71 10.21 14.64
CA VAL A 77 28.44 9.25 15.48
C VAL A 77 28.93 8.08 14.63
N SER A 78 29.82 7.26 15.19
CA SER A 78 30.23 6.01 14.54
C SER A 78 29.09 4.96 14.56
N TRP A 79 29.18 3.96 13.69
CA TRP A 79 28.26 2.82 13.71
C TRP A 79 28.36 2.03 15.02
N ASP A 80 29.58 1.84 15.54
CA ASP A 80 29.81 1.10 16.78
C ASP A 80 29.10 1.83 17.95
N GLU A 81 29.28 3.14 18.07
CA GLU A 81 28.57 3.94 19.08
C GLU A 81 27.04 3.88 18.90
N ALA A 82 26.55 3.98 17.65
CA ALA A 82 25.12 3.96 17.36
C ALA A 82 24.48 2.61 17.74
N LEU A 83 25.15 1.50 17.38
CA LEU A 83 24.65 0.15 17.70
C LEU A 83 24.76 -0.15 19.19
N ASP A 84 25.85 0.25 19.86
CA ASP A 84 26.01 0.11 21.32
C ASP A 84 24.89 0.87 22.08
N VAL A 85 24.58 2.09 21.65
CA VAL A 85 23.46 2.87 22.25
C VAL A 85 22.15 2.16 22.03
N ALA A 86 21.85 1.73 20.79
CA ALA A 86 20.61 1.04 20.48
C ALA A 86 20.46 -0.27 21.26
N ALA A 87 21.48 -1.13 21.25
CA ALA A 87 21.48 -2.40 21.96
C ALA A 87 21.29 -2.21 23.47
N ARG A 88 22.04 -1.28 24.07
CA ARG A 88 21.94 -0.95 25.49
C ARG A 88 20.54 -0.48 25.89
N GLU A 89 19.99 0.50 25.19
CA GLU A 89 18.68 1.09 25.54
C GLU A 89 17.53 0.10 25.31
N LEU A 90 17.53 -0.62 24.19
CA LEU A 90 16.53 -1.65 23.93
C LEU A 90 16.60 -2.79 24.95
N THR A 91 17.81 -3.26 25.29
CA THR A 91 18.00 -4.31 26.29
C THR A 91 17.57 -3.85 27.68
N ARG A 92 17.93 -2.62 28.07
CA ARG A 92 17.52 -2.04 29.36
C ARG A 92 15.99 -1.98 29.47
N ILE A 93 15.31 -1.43 28.47
CA ILE A 93 13.86 -1.29 28.45
C ILE A 93 13.18 -2.68 28.50
N ARG A 94 13.72 -3.63 27.72
CA ARG A 94 13.23 -5.02 27.73
C ARG A 94 13.37 -5.67 29.11
N GLN A 95 14.48 -5.45 29.81
CA GLN A 95 14.71 -6.02 31.16
C GLN A 95 13.84 -5.38 32.22
N GLU A 96 13.63 -4.06 32.15
CA GLU A 96 12.86 -3.30 33.14
C GLU A 96 11.34 -3.48 32.99
N SER A 97 10.82 -3.58 31.76
CA SER A 97 9.38 -3.49 31.48
C SER A 97 8.86 -4.58 30.53
N GLY A 98 9.71 -5.52 30.14
CA GLY A 98 9.37 -6.57 29.20
C GLY A 98 9.41 -6.12 27.73
N PRO A 99 9.50 -7.06 26.77
CA PRO A 99 9.64 -6.75 25.35
C PRO A 99 8.44 -6.00 24.76
N ALA A 100 7.24 -6.20 25.29
CA ALA A 100 6.03 -5.50 24.85
C ALA A 100 6.05 -3.98 25.09
N SER A 101 7.00 -3.47 25.89
CA SER A 101 7.26 -2.02 26.04
C SER A 101 8.03 -1.38 24.89
N ILE A 102 8.48 -2.18 23.93
CA ILE A 102 9.13 -1.74 22.69
C ILE A 102 8.11 -1.88 21.56
N PHE A 103 7.92 -0.82 20.80
CA PHE A 103 7.07 -0.84 19.61
C PHE A 103 7.91 -0.81 18.36
N TYR A 104 7.84 -1.89 17.58
CA TYR A 104 8.43 -1.97 16.25
C TYR A 104 7.39 -1.59 15.19
N TYR A 105 7.67 -0.52 14.46
CA TYR A 105 6.86 -0.02 13.37
C TYR A 105 7.57 -0.17 12.04
N ARG A 106 6.98 -0.96 11.13
CA ARG A 106 7.38 -1.06 9.73
C ARG A 106 6.19 -0.74 8.82
N SER A 107 6.41 0.11 7.83
CA SER A 107 5.41 0.43 6.82
C SER A 107 5.84 -0.05 5.43
N GLY A 108 5.19 0.44 4.37
CA GLY A 108 5.40 0.04 2.99
C GLY A 108 6.51 0.80 2.24
N GLY A 109 7.47 1.44 2.92
CA GLY A 109 8.54 2.21 2.26
C GLY A 109 9.40 1.40 1.30
N THR A 110 9.51 0.09 1.53
CA THR A 110 10.03 -0.90 0.60
C THR A 110 9.11 -2.12 0.52
N LEU A 111 8.90 -2.64 -0.69
CA LEU A 111 8.09 -3.85 -0.93
C LEU A 111 8.94 -5.12 -0.95
N GLY A 112 10.25 -5.00 -0.71
CA GLY A 112 11.16 -6.12 -0.73
C GLY A 112 10.95 -7.11 0.42
N MET A 113 11.34 -8.36 0.17
CA MET A 113 11.27 -9.45 1.13
C MET A 113 12.25 -9.26 2.30
N MET A 114 13.36 -8.53 2.07
CA MET A 114 14.39 -8.31 3.09
C MET A 114 13.87 -7.55 4.32
N GLY A 115 12.77 -6.81 4.20
CA GLY A 115 12.10 -6.22 5.36
C GLY A 115 11.65 -7.25 6.41
N ALA A 116 11.37 -8.50 6.01
CA ALA A 116 11.02 -9.58 6.93
C ALA A 116 12.17 -10.01 7.86
N VAL A 117 13.41 -9.68 7.53
CA VAL A 117 14.56 -9.94 8.40
C VAL A 117 14.50 -9.06 9.66
N VAL A 118 14.05 -7.82 9.52
CA VAL A 118 13.86 -6.92 10.68
C VAL A 118 12.68 -7.40 11.53
N ASP A 119 11.60 -7.90 10.89
CA ASP A 119 10.48 -8.53 11.60
C ASP A 119 10.97 -9.71 12.44
N LEU A 120 11.79 -10.60 11.85
CA LEU A 120 12.39 -11.75 12.53
C LEU A 120 13.28 -11.32 13.70
N PHE A 121 14.13 -10.31 13.52
CA PHE A 121 14.98 -9.80 14.59
C PHE A 121 14.17 -9.41 15.82
N PHE A 122 13.13 -8.59 15.64
CA PHE A 122 12.30 -8.14 16.76
C PHE A 122 11.46 -9.27 17.37
N GLU A 123 11.06 -10.26 16.58
CA GLU A 123 10.38 -11.46 17.10
C GLU A 123 11.33 -12.29 17.99
N GLN A 124 12.59 -12.46 17.58
CA GLN A 124 13.61 -13.22 18.34
C GLN A 124 14.19 -12.42 19.51
N PHE A 125 14.30 -11.10 19.38
CA PHE A 125 14.72 -10.25 20.49
C PHE A 125 13.77 -10.36 21.69
N GLY A 126 12.55 -10.79 21.46
CA GLY A 126 11.50 -11.04 22.42
C GLY A 126 10.23 -10.36 21.94
N PRO A 127 9.09 -11.04 21.90
CA PRO A 127 7.95 -10.58 21.12
C PRO A 127 7.51 -9.17 21.54
N VAL A 128 7.91 -8.19 20.72
CA VAL A 128 7.63 -6.77 20.92
C VAL A 128 6.20 -6.41 20.50
N THR A 129 5.74 -5.22 20.83
CA THR A 129 4.52 -4.66 20.25
C THR A 129 4.75 -4.32 18.78
N VAL A 130 3.82 -4.69 17.89
CA VAL A 130 3.93 -4.45 16.44
C VAL A 130 2.70 -3.72 15.88
N LYS A 131 2.80 -3.26 14.64
CA LYS A 131 1.71 -2.64 13.90
C LYS A 131 0.62 -3.65 13.54
N ARG A 132 -0.66 -3.23 13.56
CA ARG A 132 -1.82 -3.95 13.04
C ARG A 132 -2.58 -3.09 12.03
N GLY A 133 -3.01 -3.71 10.93
CA GLY A 133 -3.67 -3.02 9.82
C GLY A 133 -2.75 -2.03 9.11
N ASP A 134 -3.30 -1.26 8.22
CA ASP A 134 -2.60 -0.17 7.56
C ASP A 134 -3.56 0.96 7.13
N ILE A 135 -3.00 2.13 6.86
CA ILE A 135 -3.73 3.30 6.36
C ILE A 135 -4.00 3.24 4.85
N CYS A 136 -3.40 2.26 4.17
CA CYS A 136 -3.46 2.15 2.72
C CYS A 136 -4.69 1.37 2.28
N SER A 137 -4.70 0.09 2.57
CA SER A 137 -5.66 -0.90 2.05
C SER A 137 -6.42 -1.67 3.13
N GLY A 138 -5.99 -1.62 4.39
CA GLY A 138 -6.40 -2.56 5.45
C GLY A 138 -7.89 -2.82 5.59
N ALA A 139 -8.76 -1.81 5.44
CA ALA A 139 -10.21 -2.03 5.51
C ALA A 139 -10.75 -2.74 4.25
N GLY A 140 -10.17 -2.47 3.09
CA GLY A 140 -10.52 -3.15 1.84
C GLY A 140 -10.01 -4.59 1.79
N ASP A 141 -8.78 -4.82 2.25
CA ASP A 141 -8.22 -6.17 2.39
C ASP A 141 -9.08 -7.03 3.29
N ALA A 142 -9.45 -6.51 4.47
CA ALA A 142 -10.33 -7.19 5.40
C ALA A 142 -11.71 -7.48 4.79
N ALA A 143 -12.25 -6.58 3.97
CA ALA A 143 -13.49 -6.79 3.25
C ALA A 143 -13.39 -7.95 2.27
N GLN A 144 -12.38 -7.95 1.40
CA GLN A 144 -12.20 -9.02 0.39
C GLN A 144 -11.87 -10.37 1.03
N MET A 145 -11.10 -10.38 2.13
CA MET A 145 -10.87 -11.62 2.89
C MET A 145 -12.17 -12.21 3.47
N VAL A 146 -13.12 -11.36 3.88
CA VAL A 146 -14.44 -11.82 4.36
C VAL A 146 -15.29 -12.31 3.18
N ASP A 147 -15.26 -11.61 2.04
CA ASP A 147 -16.15 -11.89 0.92
C ASP A 147 -15.65 -13.04 0.04
N PHE A 148 -14.33 -13.17 -0.15
CA PHE A 148 -13.73 -14.12 -1.10
C PHE A 148 -12.74 -15.11 -0.46
N GLY A 149 -12.34 -14.90 0.79
CA GLY A 149 -11.29 -15.68 1.45
C GLY A 149 -9.88 -15.39 0.94
N VAL A 150 -9.75 -14.51 -0.06
CA VAL A 150 -8.48 -14.07 -0.66
C VAL A 150 -8.56 -12.59 -1.02
N GLU A 151 -7.39 -11.95 -1.11
CA GLU A 151 -7.24 -10.56 -1.55
C GLU A 151 -6.76 -10.46 -3.01
N ASP A 152 -6.40 -11.61 -3.62
CA ASP A 152 -5.88 -11.68 -4.98
C ASP A 152 -7.01 -11.60 -6.02
N SER A 153 -6.75 -10.90 -7.11
CA SER A 153 -7.63 -10.84 -8.27
C SER A 153 -7.05 -11.58 -9.47
N ASN A 154 -7.75 -11.49 -10.59
CA ASN A 154 -7.29 -11.97 -11.88
C ASN A 154 -6.00 -11.27 -12.35
N ASP A 155 -5.37 -11.83 -13.37
CA ASP A 155 -4.16 -11.29 -13.99
C ASP A 155 -4.38 -9.86 -14.53
N PHE A 156 -3.35 -9.05 -14.48
CA PHE A 156 -3.38 -7.66 -14.96
C PHE A 156 -3.83 -7.55 -16.42
N PHE A 157 -3.44 -8.48 -17.28
CA PHE A 157 -3.81 -8.51 -18.69
C PHE A 157 -5.14 -9.22 -18.97
N ASP A 158 -5.77 -9.84 -17.96
CA ASP A 158 -7.11 -10.38 -18.08
C ASP A 158 -8.15 -9.30 -18.42
N LEU A 159 -7.85 -8.04 -18.08
CA LEU A 159 -8.64 -6.88 -18.50
C LEU A 159 -8.88 -6.79 -20.01
N TYR A 160 -8.05 -7.42 -20.83
CA TYR A 160 -8.24 -7.46 -22.29
C TYR A 160 -9.47 -8.26 -22.73
N HIS A 161 -10.04 -9.05 -21.84
CA HIS A 161 -11.29 -9.81 -22.05
C HIS A 161 -12.52 -9.05 -21.54
N ALA A 162 -12.34 -7.96 -20.79
CA ALA A 162 -13.45 -7.16 -20.25
C ALA A 162 -14.19 -6.42 -21.38
N ARG A 163 -15.52 -6.41 -21.29
CA ARG A 163 -16.39 -5.56 -22.11
C ARG A 163 -16.71 -4.24 -21.41
N SER A 164 -16.79 -4.29 -20.08
CA SER A 164 -16.98 -3.10 -19.26
C SER A 164 -15.94 -3.05 -18.13
N ILE A 165 -15.30 -1.89 -17.95
CA ILE A 165 -14.32 -1.65 -16.89
C ILE A 165 -14.82 -0.45 -16.07
N LEU A 166 -15.10 -0.68 -14.79
CA LEU A 166 -15.54 0.34 -13.86
C LEU A 166 -14.35 0.76 -12.98
N LEU A 167 -13.83 1.96 -13.19
CA LEU A 167 -12.82 2.56 -12.31
C LEU A 167 -13.54 3.24 -11.15
N TRP A 168 -13.73 2.55 -10.03
CA TRP A 168 -14.47 3.10 -8.90
C TRP A 168 -13.53 3.65 -7.85
N GLY A 169 -13.41 4.98 -7.79
CA GLY A 169 -12.45 5.68 -6.94
C GLY A 169 -10.99 5.43 -7.32
N LYS A 170 -10.74 4.98 -8.55
CA LYS A 170 -9.40 4.61 -9.05
C LYS A 170 -8.85 5.68 -9.99
N ASN A 171 -7.67 6.22 -9.64
CA ASN A 171 -6.98 7.22 -10.46
C ASN A 171 -5.65 6.66 -11.04
N PRO A 172 -5.69 5.96 -12.19
CA PRO A 172 -4.50 5.36 -12.79
C PRO A 172 -3.36 6.34 -13.07
N TYR A 173 -3.66 7.59 -13.44
CA TYR A 173 -2.61 8.60 -13.70
C TYR A 173 -1.72 8.88 -12.48
N VAL A 174 -2.23 8.67 -11.27
CA VAL A 174 -1.49 8.95 -10.03
C VAL A 174 -0.98 7.67 -9.37
N SER A 175 -1.83 6.64 -9.28
CA SER A 175 -1.57 5.47 -8.45
C SER A 175 -1.19 4.20 -9.20
N SER A 176 -1.39 4.15 -10.52
CA SER A 176 -1.10 2.95 -11.34
C SER A 176 -0.81 3.34 -12.80
N PRO A 177 0.29 4.06 -13.08
CA PRO A 177 0.51 4.62 -14.41
C PRO A 177 0.67 3.55 -15.50
N HIS A 178 1.13 2.35 -15.18
CA HIS A 178 1.23 1.24 -16.15
C HIS A 178 -0.12 0.59 -16.49
N LEU A 179 -1.18 0.90 -15.74
CA LEU A 179 -2.56 0.55 -16.13
C LEU A 179 -3.06 1.40 -17.32
N LEU A 180 -2.49 2.59 -17.56
CA LEU A 180 -2.93 3.48 -18.63
C LEU A 180 -2.82 2.86 -20.04
N PRO A 181 -1.69 2.24 -20.45
CA PRO A 181 -1.59 1.54 -21.72
C PRO A 181 -2.60 0.41 -21.85
N VAL A 182 -2.84 -0.36 -20.78
CA VAL A 182 -3.79 -1.48 -20.76
C VAL A 182 -5.22 -0.97 -20.97
N LEU A 183 -5.64 0.06 -20.27
CA LEU A 183 -6.97 0.68 -20.47
C LEU A 183 -7.17 1.22 -21.89
N LYS A 184 -6.14 1.84 -22.46
CA LYS A 184 -6.18 2.30 -23.86
C LYS A 184 -6.36 1.13 -24.82
N GLU A 185 -5.66 0.03 -24.61
CA GLU A 185 -5.78 -1.16 -25.42
C GLU A 185 -7.15 -1.84 -25.24
N CYS A 186 -7.68 -1.91 -24.01
CA CYS A 186 -9.03 -2.41 -23.76
C CYS A 186 -10.08 -1.61 -24.56
N ARG A 187 -10.00 -0.26 -24.54
CA ARG A 187 -10.89 0.61 -25.32
C ARG A 187 -10.72 0.38 -26.82
N ARG A 188 -9.48 0.22 -27.30
CA ARG A 188 -9.23 -0.12 -28.73
C ARG A 188 -9.87 -1.44 -29.15
N ARG A 189 -10.00 -2.39 -28.20
CA ARG A 189 -10.70 -3.67 -28.39
C ARG A 189 -12.21 -3.57 -28.24
N GLY A 190 -12.74 -2.39 -27.92
CA GLY A 190 -14.17 -2.13 -27.80
C GLY A 190 -14.72 -2.19 -26.38
N ALA A 191 -13.86 -2.33 -25.37
CA ALA A 191 -14.30 -2.23 -23.98
C ALA A 191 -14.73 -0.80 -23.66
N GLN A 192 -15.78 -0.66 -22.86
CA GLN A 192 -16.22 0.61 -22.31
C GLN A 192 -15.62 0.84 -20.93
N VAL A 193 -15.15 2.05 -20.65
CA VAL A 193 -14.57 2.44 -19.38
C VAL A 193 -15.46 3.48 -18.71
N LEU A 194 -15.99 3.15 -17.54
CA LEU A 194 -16.75 4.07 -16.69
C LEU A 194 -15.85 4.50 -15.52
N LEU A 195 -15.77 5.79 -15.26
CA LEU A 195 -15.04 6.32 -14.10
C LEU A 195 -16.05 6.89 -13.10
N ILE A 196 -16.07 6.33 -11.91
CA ILE A 196 -16.89 6.77 -10.78
C ILE A 196 -15.93 7.37 -9.73
N ASP A 197 -15.96 8.68 -9.54
CA ASP A 197 -15.04 9.36 -8.63
C ASP A 197 -15.63 10.71 -8.16
N PRO A 198 -15.40 11.15 -6.92
CA PRO A 198 -15.82 12.47 -6.48
C PRO A 198 -15.02 13.61 -7.14
N VAL A 199 -13.86 13.33 -7.71
CA VAL A 199 -12.96 14.33 -8.29
C VAL A 199 -12.80 14.13 -9.79
N HIS A 200 -13.01 15.19 -10.56
CA HIS A 200 -12.70 15.22 -11.98
C HIS A 200 -11.19 15.37 -12.18
N HIS A 201 -10.50 14.26 -12.45
CA HIS A 201 -9.05 14.20 -12.62
C HIS A 201 -8.64 13.69 -14.02
N LYS A 202 -7.33 13.66 -14.32
CA LYS A 202 -6.81 13.31 -15.66
C LYS A 202 -7.31 11.97 -16.20
N SER A 203 -7.65 11.01 -15.33
CA SER A 203 -8.14 9.69 -15.79
C SER A 203 -9.51 9.76 -16.44
N VAL A 204 -10.27 10.85 -16.27
CA VAL A 204 -11.53 11.08 -17.02
C VAL A 204 -11.30 11.00 -18.54
N ALA A 205 -10.16 11.44 -19.03
CA ALA A 205 -9.82 11.35 -20.46
C ALA A 205 -9.70 9.90 -20.98
N LEU A 206 -9.64 8.91 -20.10
CA LEU A 206 -9.62 7.47 -20.45
C LEU A 206 -10.99 6.82 -20.33
N SER A 207 -11.97 7.49 -19.76
CA SER A 207 -13.33 6.97 -19.62
C SER A 207 -14.23 7.39 -20.78
N ASP A 208 -15.23 6.57 -21.05
CA ASP A 208 -16.32 6.87 -21.98
C ASP A 208 -17.45 7.60 -21.26
N GLU A 209 -17.53 7.41 -19.93
CA GLU A 209 -18.45 8.12 -19.05
C GLU A 209 -17.78 8.42 -17.70
N PHE A 210 -18.00 9.63 -17.19
CA PHE A 210 -17.62 10.06 -15.86
C PHE A 210 -18.86 10.27 -14.99
N VAL A 211 -18.94 9.54 -13.90
CA VAL A 211 -19.99 9.66 -12.89
C VAL A 211 -19.41 10.29 -11.65
N GLN A 212 -19.75 11.55 -11.39
CA GLN A 212 -19.32 12.24 -10.19
C GLN A 212 -20.22 11.84 -9.02
N VAL A 213 -19.66 11.11 -8.06
CA VAL A 213 -20.34 10.72 -6.83
C VAL A 213 -19.99 11.68 -5.70
N ARG A 214 -20.93 11.98 -4.82
CA ARG A 214 -20.66 12.75 -3.60
C ARG A 214 -19.61 12.05 -2.74
N PRO A 215 -18.61 12.75 -2.15
CA PRO A 215 -17.69 12.12 -1.20
C PRO A 215 -18.44 11.39 -0.07
N GLY A 216 -18.30 10.06 -0.01
CA GLY A 216 -19.02 9.20 0.94
C GLY A 216 -20.32 8.59 0.40
N GLY A 217 -20.77 8.96 -0.79
CA GLY A 217 -21.98 8.44 -1.42
C GLY A 217 -21.83 7.08 -2.13
N ASP A 218 -20.63 6.49 -2.14
CA ASP A 218 -20.31 5.26 -2.88
C ASP A 218 -21.19 4.08 -2.44
N PHE A 219 -21.42 3.92 -1.14
CA PHE A 219 -22.31 2.87 -0.63
C PHE A 219 -23.76 3.06 -1.12
N ALA A 220 -24.25 4.28 -1.06
CA ALA A 220 -25.60 4.61 -1.53
C ALA A 220 -25.75 4.36 -3.04
N LEU A 221 -24.73 4.73 -3.84
CA LEU A 221 -24.71 4.43 -5.27
C LEU A 221 -24.69 2.92 -5.54
N ALA A 222 -23.88 2.15 -4.80
CA ALA A 222 -23.85 0.70 -4.92
C ALA A 222 -25.23 0.07 -4.59
N MET A 223 -25.93 0.56 -3.55
CA MET A 223 -27.29 0.10 -3.21
C MET A 223 -28.32 0.49 -4.29
N ALA A 224 -28.23 1.70 -4.85
CA ALA A 224 -29.08 2.11 -5.98
C ALA A 224 -28.88 1.20 -7.20
N VAL A 225 -27.63 0.89 -7.56
CA VAL A 225 -27.28 -0.02 -8.65
C VAL A 225 -27.79 -1.44 -8.37
N ALA A 226 -27.60 -1.96 -7.15
CA ALA A 226 -28.15 -3.26 -6.75
C ALA A 226 -29.68 -3.31 -6.88
N GLN A 227 -30.39 -2.27 -6.42
CA GLN A 227 -31.86 -2.19 -6.53
C GLN A 227 -32.30 -2.23 -8.00
N LEU A 228 -31.60 -1.51 -8.90
CA LEU A 228 -31.89 -1.52 -10.34
C LEU A 228 -31.64 -2.91 -10.96
N LEU A 229 -30.55 -3.59 -10.60
CA LEU A 229 -30.22 -4.94 -11.06
C LEU A 229 -31.28 -5.96 -10.61
N PHE A 230 -31.70 -5.92 -9.35
CA PHE A 230 -32.78 -6.78 -8.85
C PHE A 230 -34.09 -6.51 -9.53
N ALA A 231 -34.48 -5.24 -9.74
CA ALA A 231 -35.72 -4.85 -10.39
C ALA A 231 -35.75 -5.27 -11.87
N ALA A 232 -34.60 -5.24 -12.54
CA ALA A 232 -34.46 -5.65 -13.95
C ALA A 232 -34.27 -7.17 -14.14
N GLY A 233 -34.17 -7.95 -13.06
CA GLY A 233 -33.84 -9.39 -13.14
C GLY A 233 -32.47 -9.69 -13.70
N GLN A 234 -31.52 -8.75 -13.58
CA GLN A 234 -30.13 -8.87 -14.10
C GLN A 234 -29.18 -9.48 -13.07
N ILE A 235 -29.68 -10.44 -12.31
CA ILE A 235 -28.93 -11.23 -11.33
C ILE A 235 -28.61 -12.58 -11.94
N ASP A 236 -27.42 -13.08 -11.71
CA ASP A 236 -27.02 -14.41 -12.17
C ASP A 236 -27.95 -15.46 -11.55
N PRO A 237 -28.58 -16.31 -12.34
CA PRO A 237 -29.45 -17.40 -11.83
C PRO A 237 -28.73 -18.35 -10.87
N GLN A 238 -27.40 -18.44 -10.96
CA GLN A 238 -26.58 -19.27 -10.08
C GLN A 238 -26.13 -18.53 -8.80
N ALA A 239 -26.33 -17.22 -8.70
CA ALA A 239 -25.90 -16.44 -7.53
C ALA A 239 -26.36 -17.07 -6.19
N PRO A 240 -27.56 -17.64 -6.03
CA PRO A 240 -27.95 -18.30 -4.78
C PRO A 240 -27.10 -19.52 -4.39
N GLN A 241 -26.29 -20.07 -5.30
CA GLN A 241 -25.45 -21.23 -5.04
C GLN A 241 -24.07 -20.87 -4.48
N PHE A 242 -23.61 -19.63 -4.68
CA PHE A 242 -22.28 -19.18 -4.28
C PHE A 242 -22.27 -17.83 -3.52
N CYS A 243 -23.40 -17.15 -3.42
CA CYS A 243 -23.54 -15.93 -2.61
C CYS A 243 -24.29 -16.24 -1.32
N ASP A 244 -23.59 -16.24 -0.20
CA ASP A 244 -24.22 -16.23 1.11
C ASP A 244 -24.96 -14.90 1.35
N HIS A 245 -26.07 -14.93 2.11
CA HIS A 245 -26.83 -13.73 2.48
C HIS A 245 -27.37 -12.89 1.30
N LEU A 246 -27.62 -13.52 0.14
CA LEU A 246 -28.22 -12.84 -1.03
C LEU A 246 -29.60 -12.21 -0.73
N PRO A 247 -30.52 -12.85 0.03
CA PRO A 247 -31.78 -12.23 0.44
C PRO A 247 -31.58 -10.97 1.30
N GLU A 248 -30.62 -10.99 2.22
CA GLU A 248 -30.29 -9.85 3.09
C GLU A 248 -29.69 -8.70 2.30
N PHE A 249 -28.80 -8.99 1.35
CA PHE A 249 -28.25 -7.98 0.45
C PHE A 249 -29.35 -7.31 -0.39
N ARG A 250 -30.29 -8.11 -0.93
CA ARG A 250 -31.47 -7.60 -1.63
C ARG A 250 -32.34 -6.73 -0.71
N ALA A 251 -32.61 -7.19 0.51
CA ALA A 251 -33.38 -6.44 1.49
C ALA A 251 -32.69 -5.11 1.85
N GLN A 252 -31.36 -5.11 2.00
CA GLN A 252 -30.58 -3.91 2.25
C GLN A 252 -30.69 -2.92 1.07
N ALA A 253 -30.58 -3.37 -0.17
CA ALA A 253 -30.75 -2.50 -1.34
C ALA A 253 -32.18 -1.92 -1.43
N GLN A 254 -33.18 -2.67 -0.99
CA GLN A 254 -34.61 -2.28 -0.99
C GLN A 254 -35.05 -1.57 0.29
N SER A 255 -34.14 -1.38 1.28
CA SER A 255 -34.50 -0.74 2.57
C SER A 255 -34.85 0.73 2.45
N ARG A 256 -34.54 1.35 1.32
CA ARG A 256 -34.86 2.74 0.97
C ARG A 256 -35.35 2.81 -0.48
N THR A 257 -35.97 3.92 -0.85
CA THR A 257 -36.37 4.13 -2.25
C THR A 257 -35.13 4.37 -3.14
N LEU A 258 -35.26 4.10 -4.43
CA LEU A 258 -34.18 4.40 -5.39
C LEU A 258 -33.78 5.89 -5.33
N SER A 259 -34.78 6.78 -5.23
CA SER A 259 -34.56 8.22 -5.11
C SER A 259 -33.74 8.59 -3.86
N ASP A 260 -34.00 7.95 -2.71
CA ASP A 260 -33.24 8.22 -1.48
C ASP A 260 -31.76 7.85 -1.63
N TRP A 261 -31.50 6.68 -2.23
CA TRP A 261 -30.12 6.24 -2.49
C TRP A 261 -29.40 7.17 -3.48
N LEU A 262 -30.08 7.57 -4.56
CA LEU A 262 -29.51 8.46 -5.57
C LEU A 262 -29.26 9.88 -5.03
N ASN A 263 -30.17 10.39 -4.20
CA ASN A 263 -30.00 11.69 -3.54
C ASN A 263 -28.84 11.70 -2.56
N GLU A 264 -28.61 10.60 -1.82
CA GLU A 264 -27.44 10.47 -0.94
C GLU A 264 -26.16 10.38 -1.74
N ALA A 265 -26.16 9.65 -2.85
CA ALA A 265 -25.01 9.54 -3.74
C ALA A 265 -24.74 10.82 -4.55
N ASP A 266 -25.75 11.68 -4.73
CA ASP A 266 -25.77 12.83 -5.62
C ASP A 266 -25.50 12.44 -7.09
N VAL A 267 -26.15 11.36 -7.53
CA VAL A 267 -25.99 10.77 -8.87
C VAL A 267 -27.34 10.67 -9.55
N SER A 268 -27.39 10.93 -10.87
CA SER A 268 -28.59 10.79 -11.66
C SER A 268 -29.02 9.32 -11.81
N GLU A 269 -30.33 9.07 -11.94
CA GLU A 269 -30.83 7.73 -12.22
C GLU A 269 -30.27 7.17 -13.55
N SER A 270 -30.08 8.02 -14.56
CA SER A 270 -29.50 7.60 -15.85
C SER A 270 -28.08 7.06 -15.70
N SER A 271 -27.22 7.72 -14.89
CA SER A 271 -25.86 7.25 -14.62
C SER A 271 -25.88 5.95 -13.80
N ALA A 272 -26.74 5.83 -12.80
CA ALA A 272 -26.87 4.57 -12.04
C ALA A 272 -27.37 3.41 -12.92
N ARG A 273 -28.30 3.66 -13.84
CA ARG A 273 -28.75 2.67 -14.84
C ARG A 273 -27.63 2.28 -15.80
N ARG A 274 -26.77 3.23 -16.17
CA ARG A 274 -25.61 2.93 -17.01
C ARG A 274 -24.60 2.01 -16.30
N ILE A 275 -24.36 2.24 -15.00
CA ILE A 275 -23.53 1.35 -14.17
C ILE A 275 -24.19 -0.04 -14.06
N ALA A 276 -25.50 -0.09 -13.81
CA ALA A 276 -26.23 -1.35 -13.75
C ALA A 276 -26.16 -2.13 -15.07
N ALA A 277 -26.30 -1.45 -16.22
CA ALA A 277 -26.15 -2.08 -17.53
C ALA A 277 -24.73 -2.63 -17.75
N ALA A 278 -23.69 -1.89 -17.37
CA ALA A 278 -22.32 -2.34 -17.47
C ALA A 278 -22.09 -3.66 -16.72
N LEU A 279 -22.69 -3.83 -15.55
CA LEU A 279 -22.56 -5.03 -14.71
C LEU A 279 -23.52 -6.15 -15.10
N GLY A 280 -24.73 -5.83 -15.54
CA GLY A 280 -25.80 -6.81 -15.78
C GLY A 280 -25.88 -7.33 -17.22
N THR A 281 -25.72 -6.44 -18.21
CA THR A 281 -25.91 -6.78 -19.64
C THR A 281 -24.65 -6.70 -20.48
N ASP A 282 -23.77 -5.72 -20.21
CA ASP A 282 -22.57 -5.45 -20.98
C ASP A 282 -21.35 -6.22 -20.41
N LYS A 283 -21.55 -7.52 -20.13
CA LYS A 283 -20.56 -8.43 -19.53
C LYS A 283 -19.57 -8.99 -20.56
N PRO A 284 -18.36 -9.45 -20.16
CA PRO A 284 -17.81 -9.45 -18.79
C PRO A 284 -17.50 -8.04 -18.29
N ALA A 285 -17.74 -7.81 -16.99
CA ALA A 285 -17.48 -6.52 -16.35
C ALA A 285 -16.53 -6.67 -15.15
N THR A 286 -15.59 -5.77 -15.03
CA THR A 286 -14.69 -5.72 -13.88
C THR A 286 -14.80 -4.38 -13.16
N ILE A 287 -14.80 -4.42 -11.82
CA ILE A 287 -14.71 -3.24 -10.96
C ILE A 287 -13.28 -3.13 -10.46
N LEU A 288 -12.57 -2.08 -10.85
CA LEU A 288 -11.26 -1.74 -10.29
C LEU A 288 -11.45 -0.76 -9.14
N VAL A 289 -11.39 -1.26 -7.93
CA VAL A 289 -11.66 -0.49 -6.71
C VAL A 289 -10.44 0.34 -6.32
N GLY A 290 -10.64 1.63 -6.15
CA GLY A 290 -9.61 2.52 -5.60
C GLY A 290 -9.52 2.39 -4.08
N TRP A 291 -8.31 2.43 -3.53
CA TRP A 291 -8.11 2.23 -2.09
C TRP A 291 -8.67 3.36 -1.21
N GLY A 292 -8.98 4.51 -1.79
CA GLY A 292 -9.72 5.57 -1.12
C GLY A 292 -11.06 5.12 -0.56
N MET A 293 -11.66 4.07 -1.12
CA MET A 293 -12.91 3.48 -0.64
C MET A 293 -12.77 2.92 0.77
N GLY A 294 -11.64 2.24 1.07
CA GLY A 294 -11.34 1.69 2.39
C GLY A 294 -11.04 2.73 3.47
N ARG A 295 -10.66 3.96 3.09
CA ARG A 295 -10.21 5.02 4.04
C ARG A 295 -11.34 5.87 4.60
N ARG A 296 -12.56 5.36 4.64
CA ARG A 296 -13.75 6.02 5.15
C ARG A 296 -14.29 5.34 6.38
N ARG A 297 -15.16 6.01 7.12
CA ARG A 297 -15.80 5.45 8.31
C ARG A 297 -16.48 4.10 8.07
N ASN A 298 -17.06 3.91 6.88
CA ASN A 298 -17.73 2.67 6.44
C ASN A 298 -16.96 1.98 5.30
N GLY A 299 -15.65 2.13 5.21
CA GLY A 299 -14.85 1.71 4.06
C GLY A 299 -14.99 0.23 3.71
N ALA A 300 -14.94 -0.65 4.70
CA ALA A 300 -15.16 -2.09 4.46
C ALA A 300 -16.55 -2.37 3.87
N ALA A 301 -17.61 -1.70 4.35
CA ALA A 301 -18.95 -1.89 3.81
C ALA A 301 -19.07 -1.40 2.36
N ILE A 302 -18.35 -0.34 1.98
CA ILE A 302 -18.30 0.13 0.58
C ILE A 302 -17.66 -0.95 -0.30
N VAL A 303 -16.48 -1.45 0.06
CA VAL A 303 -15.77 -2.48 -0.72
C VAL A 303 -16.65 -3.74 -0.85
N ARG A 304 -17.23 -4.22 0.24
CA ARG A 304 -18.16 -5.36 0.24
C ARG A 304 -19.38 -5.15 -0.65
N ALA A 305 -19.91 -3.93 -0.71
CA ALA A 305 -21.02 -3.62 -1.61
C ALA A 305 -20.60 -3.72 -3.09
N LEU A 306 -19.39 -3.28 -3.44
CA LEU A 306 -18.83 -3.40 -4.79
C LEU A 306 -18.54 -4.87 -5.15
N ASP A 307 -17.97 -5.62 -4.22
CA ASP A 307 -17.71 -7.05 -4.36
C ASP A 307 -19.05 -7.83 -4.58
N ALA A 308 -20.08 -7.48 -3.81
CA ALA A 308 -21.41 -8.04 -3.97
C ALA A 308 -22.02 -7.73 -5.34
N LEU A 309 -21.84 -6.52 -5.89
CA LEU A 309 -22.33 -6.19 -7.24
C LEU A 309 -21.69 -7.09 -8.30
N ALA A 310 -20.37 -7.32 -8.23
CA ALA A 310 -19.69 -8.22 -9.16
C ALA A 310 -20.15 -9.67 -8.97
N ALA A 311 -20.34 -10.12 -7.73
CA ALA A 311 -20.77 -11.48 -7.40
C ALA A 311 -22.19 -11.75 -7.91
N VAL A 312 -23.17 -10.94 -7.48
CA VAL A 312 -24.59 -11.20 -7.81
C VAL A 312 -24.89 -11.10 -9.30
N THR A 313 -24.07 -10.39 -10.07
CA THR A 313 -24.21 -10.28 -11.53
C THR A 313 -23.44 -11.36 -12.30
N GLY A 314 -22.75 -12.30 -11.61
CA GLY A 314 -22.00 -13.39 -12.23
C GLY A 314 -20.74 -12.90 -12.98
N ASN A 315 -20.11 -11.83 -12.52
CA ASN A 315 -18.85 -11.34 -13.07
C ASN A 315 -17.62 -11.92 -12.35
N LEU A 316 -17.81 -12.76 -11.32
CA LEU A 316 -16.70 -13.43 -10.65
C LEU A 316 -16.33 -14.74 -11.35
N GLY A 317 -15.04 -15.07 -11.40
CA GLY A 317 -14.54 -16.34 -11.91
C GLY A 317 -14.62 -16.50 -13.43
N ILE A 318 -14.86 -15.43 -14.18
CA ILE A 318 -14.90 -15.41 -15.64
C ILE A 318 -13.80 -14.49 -16.21
N PRO A 319 -13.20 -14.80 -17.38
CA PRO A 319 -12.24 -13.93 -18.02
C PRO A 319 -12.79 -12.51 -18.25
N GLY A 320 -12.03 -11.49 -17.85
CA GLY A 320 -12.42 -10.08 -17.97
C GLY A 320 -13.43 -9.58 -16.94
N GLY A 321 -13.88 -10.45 -16.03
CA GLY A 321 -14.77 -10.08 -14.95
C GLY A 321 -14.04 -9.89 -13.61
N GLY A 322 -14.75 -9.46 -12.58
CA GLY A 322 -14.22 -9.41 -11.21
C GLY A 322 -14.51 -8.13 -10.44
N SER A 323 -14.09 -8.15 -9.18
CA SER A 323 -13.92 -6.97 -8.33
C SER A 323 -12.49 -6.98 -7.81
N SER A 324 -11.66 -6.06 -8.28
CA SER A 324 -10.23 -6.03 -8.01
C SER A 324 -9.87 -4.86 -7.12
N PHE A 325 -9.48 -5.17 -5.89
CA PHE A 325 -8.80 -4.24 -5.02
C PHE A 325 -7.28 -4.27 -5.27
N TYR A 326 -6.74 -5.47 -5.54
CA TYR A 326 -5.36 -5.76 -5.99
C TYR A 326 -5.33 -6.75 -7.14
N PHE A 327 -4.24 -6.71 -7.95
CA PHE A 327 -3.82 -7.81 -8.84
C PHE A 327 -2.67 -8.61 -8.18
N LYS A 328 -2.79 -9.04 -6.97
CA LYS A 328 -1.73 -9.29 -6.01
C LYS A 328 -0.92 -10.58 -6.25
N ARG A 329 0.41 -10.50 -6.13
CA ARG A 329 1.33 -11.61 -5.86
C ARG A 329 2.37 -11.27 -4.78
N ARG A 330 2.07 -10.30 -3.93
CA ARG A 330 2.94 -9.86 -2.83
C ARG A 330 3.28 -10.97 -1.85
N GLY A 331 2.36 -11.92 -1.62
CA GLY A 331 2.53 -13.10 -0.77
C GLY A 331 3.16 -14.31 -1.47
N ALA A 332 3.83 -14.15 -2.63
CA ALA A 332 4.42 -15.27 -3.36
C ALA A 332 5.68 -15.86 -2.71
N PHE A 333 6.30 -15.13 -1.77
CA PHE A 333 7.47 -15.60 -1.05
C PHE A 333 7.09 -16.21 0.29
N ASP A 334 7.78 -17.31 0.64
CA ASP A 334 7.64 -17.91 1.96
C ASP A 334 8.29 -17.02 3.02
N SER A 335 7.49 -16.43 3.89
CA SER A 335 7.93 -15.68 5.07
C SER A 335 7.54 -16.39 6.37
N SER A 336 7.25 -17.68 6.34
CA SER A 336 6.80 -18.49 7.50
C SER A 336 7.85 -18.62 8.61
N PHE A 337 9.10 -18.19 8.35
CA PHE A 337 10.13 -18.04 9.37
C PHE A 337 9.80 -16.93 10.40
N VAL A 338 8.99 -15.94 10.06
CA VAL A 338 8.40 -14.97 10.98
C VAL A 338 7.05 -15.54 11.47
N LYS A 339 6.93 -15.81 12.75
CA LYS A 339 5.76 -16.48 13.34
C LYS A 339 4.61 -15.54 13.75
N GLY A 340 4.88 -14.24 13.80
CA GLY A 340 3.89 -13.26 14.23
C GLY A 340 3.54 -13.34 15.72
N LEU A 341 4.53 -13.62 16.56
CA LEU A 341 4.36 -13.88 18.01
C LEU A 341 4.12 -12.62 18.86
N ALA A 342 3.79 -11.49 18.24
CA ALA A 342 3.59 -10.24 18.97
C ALA A 342 2.46 -10.36 20.02
N PRO A 343 2.73 -10.04 21.30
CA PRO A 343 1.74 -10.15 22.37
C PRO A 343 0.69 -9.03 22.29
N ARG A 344 1.01 -7.94 21.60
CA ARG A 344 0.21 -6.74 21.52
C ARG A 344 0.43 -6.00 20.21
N THR A 345 -0.59 -5.28 19.75
CA THR A 345 -0.52 -4.52 18.50
C THR A 345 -0.99 -3.08 18.68
N VAL A 346 -0.48 -2.19 17.84
CA VAL A 346 -0.93 -0.80 17.67
C VAL A 346 -1.64 -0.70 16.33
N CYS A 347 -2.88 -0.21 16.32
CA CYS A 347 -3.63 0.06 15.10
C CYS A 347 -3.01 1.25 14.35
N GLU A 348 -2.51 1.04 13.13
CA GLU A 348 -1.74 2.06 12.42
C GLU A 348 -2.48 3.41 12.29
N PRO A 349 -3.76 3.48 11.87
CA PRO A 349 -4.51 4.74 11.85
C PRO A 349 -4.66 5.45 13.21
N LEU A 350 -4.48 4.72 14.31
CA LEU A 350 -4.60 5.22 15.69
C LEU A 350 -3.25 5.28 16.40
N PHE A 351 -2.15 5.23 15.66
CA PHE A 351 -0.77 5.15 16.16
C PHE A 351 -0.52 6.05 17.38
N GLY A 352 -0.72 7.34 17.25
CA GLY A 352 -0.43 8.28 18.34
C GLY A 352 -1.33 8.08 19.56
N ARG A 353 -2.62 7.83 19.34
CA ARG A 353 -3.59 7.63 20.43
C ARG A 353 -3.31 6.35 21.22
N GLU A 354 -3.08 5.23 20.52
CA GLU A 354 -2.87 3.95 21.17
C GLU A 354 -1.54 3.90 21.91
N ILE A 355 -0.45 4.46 21.32
CA ILE A 355 0.84 4.55 22.02
C ILE A 355 0.71 5.36 23.32
N LEU A 356 -0.02 6.48 23.31
CA LEU A 356 -0.22 7.32 24.50
C LEU A 356 -1.11 6.64 25.55
N ALA A 357 -2.07 5.81 25.13
CA ALA A 357 -3.01 5.13 26.00
C ALA A 357 -2.48 3.85 26.62
N MET A 358 -1.43 3.25 26.05
CA MET A 358 -0.86 1.97 26.52
C MET A 358 -0.08 2.17 27.83
N ASN A 359 -0.53 1.52 28.92
CA ASN A 359 0.02 1.68 30.26
C ASN A 359 0.55 0.41 30.90
N ASP A 360 0.22 -0.79 30.38
CA ASP A 360 0.61 -2.07 30.98
C ASP A 360 1.13 -3.08 29.93
N PRO A 361 2.44 -3.14 29.73
CA PRO A 361 3.42 -2.12 30.05
C PRO A 361 3.27 -0.90 29.13
N PRO A 362 3.72 0.30 29.52
CA PRO A 362 3.74 1.45 28.62
C PRO A 362 4.72 1.21 27.48
N ILE A 363 4.45 1.79 26.31
CA ILE A 363 5.46 1.85 25.24
C ILE A 363 6.54 2.84 25.69
N ARG A 364 7.78 2.38 25.80
CA ARG A 364 8.95 3.18 26.24
C ARG A 364 9.92 3.44 25.08
N ALA A 365 10.04 2.46 24.17
CA ALA A 365 10.85 2.64 22.97
C ALA A 365 10.02 2.43 21.70
N VAL A 366 10.42 3.14 20.63
CA VAL A 366 9.84 2.99 19.30
C VAL A 366 10.96 2.83 18.28
N TRP A 367 10.89 1.78 17.47
CA TRP A 367 11.74 1.58 16.32
C TRP A 367 10.93 1.74 15.03
N VAL A 368 11.34 2.64 14.14
CA VAL A 368 10.66 2.93 12.88
C VAL A 368 11.57 2.55 11.71
N THR A 369 11.06 1.75 10.79
CA THR A 369 11.70 1.46 9.52
C THR A 369 10.70 1.50 8.37
N ALA A 370 11.17 1.83 7.17
CA ALA A 370 10.37 1.89 5.94
C ALA A 370 9.09 2.75 6.06
N GLY A 371 9.11 3.82 6.86
CA GLY A 371 7.94 4.67 7.05
C GLY A 371 8.24 6.01 7.72
N ASN A 372 7.37 6.99 7.48
CA ASN A 372 7.41 8.33 8.07
C ASN A 372 6.07 8.63 8.76
N PRO A 373 5.79 8.03 9.95
CA PRO A 373 4.49 8.12 10.62
C PRO A 373 4.01 9.54 10.89
N VAL A 374 4.90 10.50 11.15
CA VAL A 374 4.52 11.90 11.38
C VAL A 374 3.87 12.53 10.14
N ALA A 375 4.40 12.24 8.94
CA ALA A 375 3.85 12.78 7.70
C ALA A 375 2.75 11.89 7.08
N MET A 376 2.72 10.59 7.41
CA MET A 376 1.85 9.62 6.75
C MET A 376 0.53 9.38 7.49
N LEU A 377 0.56 9.42 8.84
CA LEU A 377 -0.57 8.97 9.64
C LEU A 377 -1.55 10.09 9.98
N PRO A 378 -2.84 9.77 10.20
CA PRO A 378 -3.78 10.73 10.74
C PRO A 378 -3.33 11.30 12.08
N GLU A 379 -3.80 12.51 12.40
CA GLU A 379 -3.52 13.16 13.68
C GLU A 379 -2.02 13.33 13.95
N SER A 380 -1.30 13.94 13.01
CA SER A 380 0.15 14.14 13.08
C SER A 380 0.61 14.77 14.41
N HIS A 381 -0.13 15.73 14.98
CA HIS A 381 0.18 16.31 16.29
C HIS A 381 0.16 15.26 17.42
N THR A 382 -0.80 14.34 17.40
CA THR A 382 -0.87 13.24 18.38
C THR A 382 0.27 12.25 18.18
N THR A 383 0.63 11.97 16.92
CA THR A 383 1.79 11.13 16.56
C THR A 383 3.10 11.78 17.06
N VAL A 384 3.28 13.09 16.86
CA VAL A 384 4.42 13.85 17.39
C VAL A 384 4.47 13.77 18.91
N ALA A 385 3.34 14.01 19.61
CA ALA A 385 3.27 13.92 21.07
C ALA A 385 3.62 12.51 21.57
N ALA A 386 3.12 11.47 20.89
CA ALA A 386 3.44 10.09 21.21
C ALA A 386 4.94 9.81 21.10
N LEU A 387 5.58 10.17 20.02
CA LEU A 387 7.02 9.95 19.82
C LEU A 387 7.86 10.74 20.82
N LYS A 388 7.58 12.03 21.01
CA LYS A 388 8.31 12.89 21.96
C LYS A 388 8.23 12.45 23.42
N SER A 389 7.20 11.72 23.80
CA SER A 389 7.01 11.21 25.17
C SER A 389 7.66 9.85 25.42
N ARG A 390 8.34 9.29 24.42
CA ARG A 390 9.07 8.01 24.59
C ARG A 390 10.47 8.25 25.12
N GLU A 391 11.00 7.24 25.79
CA GLU A 391 12.36 7.30 26.35
C GLU A 391 13.43 7.15 25.27
N PHE A 392 13.11 6.36 24.22
CA PHE A 392 14.06 6.08 23.15
C PHE A 392 13.33 5.86 21.82
N VAL A 393 13.67 6.62 20.79
CA VAL A 393 13.11 6.52 19.43
C VAL A 393 14.24 6.33 18.43
N VAL A 394 14.17 5.24 17.67
CA VAL A 394 15.10 4.93 16.58
C VAL A 394 14.39 5.01 15.24
N VAL A 395 14.99 5.65 14.26
CA VAL A 395 14.46 5.74 12.89
C VAL A 395 15.52 5.30 11.89
N CYS A 396 15.20 4.29 11.06
CA CYS A 396 16.01 3.88 9.92
C CYS A 396 15.46 4.55 8.66
N ASP A 397 16.21 5.48 8.08
CA ASP A 397 15.81 6.20 6.87
C ASP A 397 17.06 6.68 6.11
N HIS A 398 16.90 7.02 4.84
CA HIS A 398 17.96 7.62 4.02
C HIS A 398 17.89 9.15 3.96
N LEU A 399 16.86 9.75 4.56
CA LEU A 399 16.66 11.20 4.70
C LEU A 399 16.31 11.57 6.14
N LEU A 400 16.56 12.81 6.52
CA LEU A 400 16.09 13.36 7.79
C LEU A 400 14.62 13.82 7.63
N THR A 401 13.71 12.86 7.76
CA THR A 401 12.26 13.08 7.67
C THR A 401 11.70 13.69 8.95
N ASP A 402 10.44 14.20 8.91
CA ASP A 402 9.77 14.75 10.12
C ASP A 402 9.77 13.74 11.29
N THR A 403 9.70 12.44 11.00
CA THR A 403 9.82 11.40 12.03
C THR A 403 11.25 11.26 12.52
N ALA A 404 12.23 11.26 11.62
CA ALA A 404 13.64 11.16 11.97
C ALA A 404 14.12 12.37 12.79
N GLU A 405 13.57 13.56 12.54
CA GLU A 405 13.86 14.74 13.35
C GLU A 405 13.41 14.61 14.82
N LEU A 406 12.50 13.72 15.15
CA LEU A 406 12.06 13.45 16.51
C LEU A 406 12.83 12.30 17.18
N ALA A 407 13.63 11.56 16.44
CA ALA A 407 14.35 10.39 16.94
C ALA A 407 15.49 10.77 17.88
N ASP A 408 15.83 9.86 18.79
CA ASP A 408 17.07 9.91 19.58
C ASP A 408 18.25 9.38 18.77
N LEU A 409 17.98 8.38 17.92
CA LEU A 409 18.97 7.77 17.03
C LEU A 409 18.40 7.62 15.62
N VAL A 410 19.14 8.10 14.61
CA VAL A 410 18.81 7.93 13.19
C VAL A 410 19.89 7.09 12.53
N LEU A 411 19.50 6.01 11.87
CA LEU A 411 20.40 5.07 11.20
C LEU A 411 20.20 5.18 9.67
N PRO A 412 21.25 5.57 8.91
CA PRO A 412 21.17 5.71 7.47
C PRO A 412 21.10 4.34 6.79
N THR A 413 20.06 4.13 5.95
CA THR A 413 19.87 2.87 5.22
C THR A 413 20.00 3.03 3.71
N THR A 414 20.13 1.88 3.02
CA THR A 414 20.32 1.81 1.56
C THR A 414 19.09 2.29 0.79
N THR A 415 19.34 2.78 -0.40
CA THR A 415 18.29 3.14 -1.39
C THR A 415 17.99 1.97 -2.32
N LEU A 416 16.97 2.14 -3.18
CA LEU A 416 16.60 1.17 -4.22
C LEU A 416 17.71 0.85 -5.23
N LEU A 417 18.71 1.73 -5.40
CA LEU A 417 19.85 1.51 -6.30
C LEU A 417 21.03 0.79 -5.62
N GLU A 418 20.93 0.55 -4.32
CA GLU A 418 21.97 -0.05 -3.48
C GLU A 418 21.50 -1.34 -2.79
N SER A 419 20.23 -1.67 -2.91
CA SER A 419 19.62 -2.82 -2.24
C SER A 419 19.61 -4.06 -3.12
N ASP A 420 19.88 -5.21 -2.49
CA ASP A 420 19.65 -6.54 -3.05
C ASP A 420 18.39 -7.12 -2.41
N ASP A 421 17.37 -7.45 -3.22
CA ASP A 421 16.07 -7.84 -2.70
C ASP A 421 15.24 -8.66 -3.71
N LEU A 422 14.23 -9.35 -3.21
CA LEU A 422 13.19 -10.00 -3.99
C LEU A 422 11.87 -9.28 -3.80
N LEU A 423 11.16 -9.00 -4.89
CA LEU A 423 9.92 -8.24 -4.89
C LEU A 423 8.77 -9.01 -5.50
N GLY A 424 7.63 -8.96 -4.83
CA GLY A 424 6.33 -9.29 -5.40
C GLY A 424 5.50 -8.00 -5.52
N ALA A 425 5.05 -7.70 -6.72
CA ALA A 425 4.16 -6.56 -6.94
C ALA A 425 2.76 -6.82 -6.38
N TYR A 426 1.98 -5.76 -6.16
CA TYR A 426 0.57 -5.90 -5.84
C TYR A 426 -0.36 -5.39 -6.96
N GLY A 427 0.19 -4.90 -8.05
CA GLY A 427 -0.54 -4.52 -9.26
C GLY A 427 -0.42 -5.51 -10.41
N HIS A 428 0.36 -6.58 -10.26
CA HIS A 428 0.54 -7.64 -11.26
C HIS A 428 1.17 -8.90 -10.64
N HIS A 429 1.26 -9.98 -11.39
CA HIS A 429 1.73 -11.29 -10.93
C HIS A 429 3.21 -11.59 -11.22
N TYR A 430 3.98 -10.62 -11.70
CA TYR A 430 5.41 -10.81 -11.96
C TYR A 430 6.22 -10.62 -10.70
N LEU A 431 7.18 -11.53 -10.50
CA LEU A 431 8.21 -11.43 -9.46
C LEU A 431 9.45 -10.75 -10.04
N ALA A 432 10.16 -10.02 -9.21
CA ALA A 432 11.31 -9.26 -9.64
C ALA A 432 12.48 -9.38 -8.64
N VAL A 433 13.68 -9.18 -9.16
CA VAL A 433 14.92 -9.11 -8.38
C VAL A 433 15.41 -7.66 -8.43
N SER A 434 15.57 -7.05 -7.27
CA SER A 434 16.33 -5.80 -7.15
C SER A 434 17.79 -6.14 -6.94
N ARG A 435 18.67 -5.62 -7.78
CA ARG A 435 20.13 -5.79 -7.66
C ARG A 435 20.78 -4.44 -7.41
N PRO A 436 21.82 -4.38 -6.58
CA PRO A 436 22.60 -3.16 -6.40
C PRO A 436 23.15 -2.68 -7.75
N VAL A 437 22.90 -1.43 -8.08
CA VAL A 437 23.43 -0.74 -9.28
C VAL A 437 24.77 -0.10 -8.96
N VAL A 438 24.87 0.44 -7.74
CA VAL A 438 26.09 1.04 -7.18
C VAL A 438 26.22 0.61 -5.73
N PRO A 439 27.46 0.56 -5.18
CA PRO A 439 27.65 0.34 -3.75
C PRO A 439 27.04 1.52 -2.95
N PRO A 440 26.54 1.25 -1.73
CA PRO A 440 26.15 2.33 -0.83
C PRO A 440 27.39 3.17 -0.42
N PRO A 441 27.21 4.43 0.01
CA PRO A 441 28.26 5.19 0.66
C PRO A 441 28.81 4.46 1.91
N ASP A 442 30.08 4.66 2.25
CA ASP A 442 30.79 3.93 3.33
C ASP A 442 30.07 3.98 4.70
N GLY A 443 29.34 5.03 4.98
CA GLY A 443 28.58 5.21 6.24
C GLY A 443 27.14 4.71 6.21
N VAL A 444 26.72 4.00 5.17
CA VAL A 444 25.33 3.49 4.99
C VAL A 444 25.33 1.97 5.12
N ARG A 445 24.34 1.44 5.86
CA ARG A 445 24.13 -0.01 6.01
C ARG A 445 22.74 -0.41 5.55
N SER A 446 22.59 -1.61 4.99
CA SER A 446 21.27 -2.18 4.72
C SER A 446 20.55 -2.54 6.04
N ASP A 447 19.22 -2.67 6.00
CA ASP A 447 18.44 -3.10 7.18
C ASP A 447 18.96 -4.44 7.73
N LEU A 448 19.38 -5.37 6.86
CA LEU A 448 20.01 -6.63 7.27
C LEU A 448 21.32 -6.38 8.07
N GLN A 449 22.21 -5.55 7.56
CA GLN A 449 23.47 -5.24 8.25
C GLN A 449 23.25 -4.53 9.58
N ILE A 450 22.20 -3.70 9.67
CA ILE A 450 21.83 -3.01 10.93
C ILE A 450 21.40 -4.04 11.97
N VAL A 451 20.48 -4.96 11.63
CA VAL A 451 19.99 -5.96 12.61
C VAL A 451 21.03 -7.03 12.92
N GLN A 452 21.95 -7.35 11.99
CA GLN A 452 23.10 -8.22 12.27
C GLN A 452 24.02 -7.58 13.30
N GLY A 453 24.39 -6.31 13.13
CA GLY A 453 25.22 -5.61 14.10
C GLY A 453 24.54 -5.35 15.45
N LEU A 454 23.20 -5.38 15.52
CA LEU A 454 22.49 -5.34 16.80
C LEU A 454 22.44 -6.70 17.48
N ALA A 455 22.56 -7.79 16.74
CA ALA A 455 22.53 -9.15 17.28
C ALA A 455 23.90 -9.61 17.83
N GLU A 456 24.99 -9.01 17.40
CA GLU A 456 26.36 -9.19 17.90
C GLU A 456 26.56 -8.52 19.27
#